data_be4b3a1a0768b18977be71feefdf9b23
#
_entry.id   be4b3a1a0768b18977be71feefdf9b23
#
_cell.length_a   1.000
_cell.length_b   1.000
_cell.length_c   1.000
_cell.angle_alpha   90.00
_cell.angle_beta   90.00
_cell.angle_gamma   90.00
#
_symmetry.space_group_name_H-M   'P 1'
#
loop_
_entity.id
_entity.type
_entity.pdbx_description
1 polymer ?
#
loop_
_entity_poly.entity_id
_entity_poly.type
_entity_poly.pdbx_seq_one_letter_code
_entity_poly.pdbx_strand_id
1 'polypeptide(L)'
;VTRSGCGRAMSPIRGLFASGGTPSAVNTIDYITMATTGNATDFGDTTESMANGGQGTSSNTRGVFGGMGPGHKTLNFVTIASTGDATDFGDLRFESTQRTATGNAIRGIFAGGYISPTGRTTLIDQIEIATTGNATAFGDLLITTNYAGSTSDSHGGLSE
;
A
#
# COMPACT_ATOMS: atom_id res chain seq x y z
N VAL A 1 -9.88 -2.47 -19.02
CA VAL A 1 -10.72 -2.05 -17.87
C VAL A 1 -9.99 -0.93 -17.14
N THR A 2 -10.69 0.17 -16.81
CA THR A 2 -10.13 1.30 -16.07
C THR A 2 -10.37 1.10 -14.58
N ARG A 3 -9.37 1.25 -13.73
CA ARG A 3 -9.54 1.24 -12.27
C ARG A 3 -8.81 2.41 -11.61
N SER A 4 -9.30 2.84 -10.46
CA SER A 4 -8.79 3.97 -9.70
C SER A 4 -8.50 3.56 -8.26
N GLY A 5 -7.65 4.32 -7.57
CA GLY A 5 -7.37 4.10 -6.15
C GLY A 5 -6.57 2.83 -5.86
N CYS A 6 -5.62 2.47 -6.72
CA CYS A 6 -4.77 1.30 -6.53
C CYS A 6 -3.70 1.54 -5.46
N GLY A 7 -3.43 0.53 -4.64
CA GLY A 7 -2.21 0.43 -3.84
C GLY A 7 -0.98 0.24 -4.72
N ARG A 8 0.16 0.77 -4.30
CA ARG A 8 1.40 0.72 -5.09
C ARG A 8 2.54 0.21 -4.23
N ALA A 9 3.32 -0.69 -4.80
CA ALA A 9 4.59 -1.14 -4.22
C ALA A 9 5.58 -1.39 -5.34
N MET A 10 6.86 -1.24 -5.08
CA MET A 10 7.88 -1.43 -6.10
C MET A 10 9.18 -1.97 -5.53
N SER A 11 9.94 -2.56 -6.42
CA SER A 11 11.35 -2.90 -6.24
C SER A 11 12.13 -2.44 -7.47
N PRO A 12 13.46 -2.55 -7.51
CA PRO A 12 14.24 -2.24 -8.71
C PRO A 12 13.83 -3.03 -9.96
N ILE A 13 13.15 -4.17 -9.79
CA ILE A 13 12.79 -5.07 -10.90
C ILE A 13 11.31 -5.04 -11.27
N ARG A 14 10.40 -4.74 -10.34
CA ARG A 14 8.95 -4.78 -10.55
C ARG A 14 8.22 -3.61 -9.92
N GLY A 15 7.21 -3.09 -10.63
CA GLY A 15 6.19 -2.19 -10.09
C GLY A 15 4.87 -2.92 -9.98
N LEU A 16 4.19 -2.84 -8.84
CA LEU A 16 2.95 -3.52 -8.51
C LEU A 16 1.81 -2.51 -8.33
N PHE A 17 0.62 -2.89 -8.79
CA PHE A 17 -0.62 -2.11 -8.68
C PHE A 17 -1.72 -3.02 -8.13
N ALA A 18 -2.05 -2.84 -6.86
CA ALA A 18 -2.97 -3.72 -6.14
C ALA A 18 -4.36 -3.11 -6.00
N SER A 19 -5.39 -3.92 -6.20
CA SER A 19 -6.78 -3.57 -5.94
C SER A 19 -7.27 -2.33 -6.71
N GLY A 20 -8.27 -1.64 -6.23
CA GLY A 20 -8.87 -0.45 -6.83
C GLY A 20 -10.33 -0.66 -7.24
N GLY A 21 -10.99 0.42 -7.72
CA GLY A 21 -12.39 0.37 -8.12
C GLY A 21 -12.61 0.47 -9.63
N THR A 22 -13.57 -0.34 -10.20
CA THR A 22 -13.88 -0.39 -11.64
C THR A 22 -15.26 -0.98 -11.96
N PRO A 23 -16.32 -0.41 -11.94
CA PRO A 23 -16.94 0.48 -10.97
C PRO A 23 -17.02 -0.12 -9.55
N SER A 24 -16.86 -1.42 -9.40
CA SER A 24 -16.82 -2.12 -8.11
C SER A 24 -15.37 -2.32 -7.67
N ALA A 25 -15.18 -2.53 -6.37
CA ALA A 25 -13.87 -2.91 -5.82
C ALA A 25 -13.39 -4.24 -6.39
N VAL A 26 -12.09 -4.32 -6.68
CA VAL A 26 -11.41 -5.56 -7.14
C VAL A 26 -10.25 -5.90 -6.23
N ASN A 27 -9.79 -7.15 -6.28
CA ASN A 27 -8.66 -7.67 -5.53
C ASN A 27 -7.40 -7.89 -6.37
N THR A 28 -7.49 -7.77 -7.69
CA THR A 28 -6.41 -8.08 -8.62
C THR A 28 -5.16 -7.23 -8.37
N ILE A 29 -4.01 -7.87 -8.40
CA ILE A 29 -2.69 -7.24 -8.40
C ILE A 29 -2.08 -7.42 -9.80
N ASP A 30 -1.77 -6.31 -10.46
CA ASP A 30 -0.99 -6.32 -11.69
C ASP A 30 0.46 -5.92 -11.41
N TYR A 31 1.38 -6.40 -12.26
CA TYR A 31 2.77 -5.93 -12.21
C TYR A 31 3.32 -5.58 -13.58
N ILE A 32 4.34 -4.74 -13.57
CA ILE A 32 5.21 -4.44 -14.72
C ILE A 32 6.65 -4.81 -14.36
N THR A 33 7.43 -5.18 -15.37
CA THR A 33 8.89 -5.34 -15.24
C THR A 33 9.55 -4.00 -15.54
N MET A 34 10.35 -3.47 -14.61
CA MET A 34 10.93 -2.13 -14.74
C MET A 34 11.94 -2.00 -15.86
N ALA A 35 12.66 -3.07 -16.21
CA ALA A 35 13.73 -3.06 -17.21
C ALA A 35 13.24 -3.22 -18.66
N THR A 36 11.96 -3.57 -18.88
CA THR A 36 11.42 -3.85 -20.21
C THR A 36 10.13 -3.12 -20.46
N THR A 37 9.88 -2.70 -21.69
CA THR A 37 8.57 -2.19 -22.12
C THR A 37 7.59 -3.34 -22.29
N GLY A 38 6.32 -3.11 -21.97
CA GLY A 38 5.26 -4.11 -22.10
C GLY A 38 4.01 -3.76 -21.32
N ASN A 39 2.98 -4.55 -21.53
CA ASN A 39 1.75 -4.46 -20.76
C ASN A 39 1.94 -5.04 -19.35
N ALA A 40 1.11 -4.58 -18.42
CA ALA A 40 1.04 -5.20 -17.11
C ALA A 40 0.54 -6.65 -17.24
N THR A 41 1.04 -7.50 -16.36
CA THR A 41 0.70 -8.91 -16.26
C THR A 41 0.06 -9.17 -14.89
N ASP A 42 -0.79 -10.16 -14.83
CA ASP A 42 -1.39 -10.61 -13.58
C ASP A 42 -0.31 -11.12 -12.61
N PHE A 43 -0.38 -10.64 -11.37
CA PHE A 43 0.50 -11.04 -10.28
C PHE A 43 -0.17 -12.03 -9.33
N GLY A 44 -1.46 -11.85 -9.08
CA GLY A 44 -2.30 -12.55 -8.10
C GLY A 44 -3.33 -11.59 -7.49
N ASP A 45 -3.90 -11.94 -6.37
CA ASP A 45 -4.99 -11.20 -5.73
C ASP A 45 -4.64 -10.75 -4.29
N THR A 46 -5.21 -9.63 -3.84
CA THR A 46 -5.27 -9.27 -2.42
C THR A 46 -6.31 -10.13 -1.70
N THR A 47 -6.20 -10.28 -0.38
CA THR A 47 -7.12 -11.12 0.43
C THR A 47 -8.57 -10.66 0.38
N GLU A 48 -8.81 -9.41 0.01
CA GLU A 48 -10.14 -8.81 -0.12
C GLU A 48 -10.18 -7.76 -1.23
N SER A 49 -11.36 -7.54 -1.81
CA SER A 49 -11.56 -6.49 -2.81
C SER A 49 -11.59 -5.12 -2.16
N MET A 50 -10.74 -4.22 -2.61
CA MET A 50 -10.55 -2.90 -2.01
C MET A 50 -10.62 -1.80 -3.05
N ALA A 51 -11.22 -0.65 -2.71
CA ALA A 51 -11.33 0.55 -3.54
C ALA A 51 -10.99 1.81 -2.73
N ASN A 52 -11.01 2.98 -3.38
CA ASN A 52 -10.93 4.29 -2.75
C ASN A 52 -9.58 4.68 -2.13
N GLY A 53 -8.53 4.70 -2.93
CA GLY A 53 -7.27 5.33 -2.56
C GLY A 53 -6.35 4.42 -1.78
N GLY A 54 -6.23 3.21 -2.24
CA GLY A 54 -5.27 2.26 -1.73
C GLY A 54 -3.86 2.80 -1.73
N GLN A 55 -3.14 2.51 -0.67
CA GLN A 55 -1.76 2.92 -0.51
C GLN A 55 -0.88 1.69 -0.28
N GLY A 56 0.37 1.83 -0.63
CA GLY A 56 1.33 0.76 -0.42
C GLY A 56 2.72 1.31 -0.11
N THR A 57 3.47 0.49 0.54
CA THR A 57 4.89 0.69 0.84
C THR A 57 5.65 -0.59 0.52
N SER A 58 6.95 -0.51 0.38
CA SER A 58 7.74 -1.69 0.04
C SER A 58 9.17 -1.61 0.56
N SER A 59 9.77 -2.78 0.74
CA SER A 59 11.22 -2.97 0.72
C SER A 59 11.63 -3.50 -0.66
N ASN A 60 12.91 -3.85 -0.82
CA ASN A 60 13.39 -4.48 -2.07
C ASN A 60 12.72 -5.84 -2.38
N THR A 61 12.15 -6.51 -1.38
CA THR A 61 11.62 -7.87 -1.50
C THR A 61 10.13 -7.98 -1.24
N ARG A 62 9.56 -7.12 -0.39
CA ARG A 62 8.18 -7.22 0.07
C ARG A 62 7.39 -5.95 -0.23
N GLY A 63 6.23 -6.09 -0.86
CA GLY A 63 5.24 -5.03 -1.00
C GLY A 63 4.13 -5.20 0.04
N VAL A 64 3.70 -4.12 0.69
CA VAL A 64 2.61 -4.10 1.65
C VAL A 64 1.57 -3.07 1.21
N PHE A 65 0.30 -3.47 1.18
CA PHE A 65 -0.82 -2.66 0.72
C PHE A 65 -1.90 -2.57 1.80
N GLY A 66 -2.55 -1.44 1.94
CA GLY A 66 -3.64 -1.32 2.91
C GLY A 66 -4.37 0.02 2.90
N GLY A 67 -5.35 0.15 3.79
CA GLY A 67 -6.12 1.39 3.96
C GLY A 67 -6.97 1.75 2.74
N MET A 68 -7.64 0.79 2.15
CA MET A 68 -8.27 0.92 0.82
C MET A 68 -9.80 1.04 0.85
N GLY A 69 -10.42 1.35 1.98
CA GLY A 69 -11.88 1.52 2.00
C GLY A 69 -12.48 1.61 3.40
N PRO A 70 -13.75 2.04 3.49
CA PRO A 70 -14.50 1.95 4.74
C PRO A 70 -14.65 0.49 5.15
N GLY A 71 -14.42 0.19 6.43
CA GLY A 71 -14.45 -1.17 6.94
C GLY A 71 -13.15 -1.96 6.76
N HIS A 72 -12.14 -1.38 6.07
CA HIS A 72 -10.90 -2.08 5.77
C HIS A 72 -9.71 -1.45 6.51
N LYS A 73 -9.16 -2.19 7.45
CA LYS A 73 -7.89 -1.87 8.12
C LYS A 73 -6.80 -2.88 7.80
N THR A 74 -7.15 -3.97 7.13
CA THR A 74 -6.24 -5.07 6.78
C THR A 74 -5.10 -4.58 5.90
N LEU A 75 -3.89 -4.96 6.26
CA LEU A 75 -2.69 -4.83 5.47
C LEU A 75 -2.41 -6.18 4.79
N ASN A 76 -2.15 -6.15 3.52
CA ASN A 76 -1.80 -7.31 2.71
C ASN A 76 -0.34 -7.22 2.29
N PHE A 77 0.37 -8.33 2.18
CA PHE A 77 1.72 -8.32 1.63
C PHE A 77 1.95 -9.39 0.57
N VAL A 78 2.92 -9.11 -0.30
CA VAL A 78 3.42 -10.03 -1.30
C VAL A 78 4.95 -10.04 -1.31
N THR A 79 5.53 -11.14 -1.77
CA THR A 79 6.95 -11.20 -2.14
C THR A 79 7.08 -10.72 -3.59
N ILE A 80 7.70 -9.55 -3.83
CA ILE A 80 7.70 -8.89 -5.14
C ILE A 80 8.34 -9.74 -6.26
N ALA A 81 9.33 -10.57 -5.92
CA ALA A 81 10.06 -11.37 -6.91
C ALA A 81 9.26 -12.56 -7.47
N SER A 82 8.22 -13.03 -6.79
CA SER A 82 7.41 -14.17 -7.21
C SER A 82 5.93 -13.83 -7.26
N THR A 83 5.27 -14.18 -8.37
CA THR A 83 3.82 -14.03 -8.52
C THR A 83 3.07 -14.95 -7.56
N GLY A 84 1.91 -14.52 -7.14
CA GLY A 84 1.01 -15.25 -6.22
C GLY A 84 0.15 -14.30 -5.42
N ASP A 85 -0.84 -14.85 -4.75
CA ASP A 85 -1.78 -14.10 -3.94
C ASP A 85 -1.11 -13.49 -2.71
N ALA A 86 -1.65 -12.35 -2.30
CA ALA A 86 -1.21 -11.67 -1.10
C ALA A 86 -1.63 -12.47 0.15
N THR A 87 -0.85 -12.30 1.18
CA THR A 87 -1.13 -12.86 2.51
C THR A 87 -1.44 -11.72 3.48
N ASP A 88 -2.23 -12.01 4.49
CA ASP A 88 -2.50 -11.07 5.58
C ASP A 88 -1.18 -10.69 6.28
N PHE A 89 -0.96 -9.38 6.42
CA PHE A 89 0.18 -8.82 7.13
C PHE A 89 -0.17 -8.47 8.58
N GLY A 90 -1.40 -8.05 8.81
CA GLY A 90 -1.93 -7.48 10.04
C GLY A 90 -2.82 -6.27 9.75
N ASP A 91 -3.09 -5.46 10.74
CA ASP A 91 -4.06 -4.36 10.66
C ASP A 91 -3.43 -2.98 10.88
N LEU A 92 -3.96 -1.97 10.20
CA LEU A 92 -3.84 -0.57 10.62
C LEU A 92 -4.60 -0.36 11.94
N ARG A 93 -4.22 0.64 12.72
CA ARG A 93 -4.91 0.94 13.99
C ARG A 93 -6.37 1.36 13.79
N PHE A 94 -6.69 1.98 12.65
CA PHE A 94 -8.02 2.51 12.34
C PHE A 94 -8.40 2.23 10.90
N GLU A 95 -9.68 1.94 10.68
CA GLU A 95 -10.28 1.94 9.35
C GLU A 95 -10.20 3.34 8.75
N SER A 96 -9.61 3.45 7.58
CA SER A 96 -9.46 4.75 6.92
C SER A 96 -9.30 4.60 5.41
N THR A 97 -9.69 5.64 4.71
CA THR A 97 -9.50 5.77 3.26
C THR A 97 -8.50 6.87 2.96
N GLN A 98 -7.96 6.90 1.73
CA GLN A 98 -7.23 8.07 1.22
C GLN A 98 -5.98 8.43 2.03
N ARG A 99 -5.39 7.46 2.73
CA ARG A 99 -4.09 7.63 3.38
C ARG A 99 -3.00 7.84 2.33
N THR A 100 -1.88 8.40 2.74
CA THR A 100 -0.64 8.29 2.00
C THR A 100 0.25 7.22 2.63
N ALA A 101 1.09 6.58 1.83
CA ALA A 101 2.07 5.63 2.33
C ALA A 101 3.47 5.95 1.78
N THR A 102 4.45 5.85 2.64
CA THR A 102 5.87 6.02 2.32
C THR A 102 6.68 5.07 3.19
N GLY A 103 7.98 5.05 3.06
CA GLY A 103 8.82 4.21 3.90
C GLY A 103 10.26 4.17 3.43
N ASN A 104 11.02 3.36 4.11
CA ASN A 104 12.37 2.94 3.70
C ASN A 104 12.42 1.40 3.63
N ALA A 105 13.59 0.82 3.44
CA ALA A 105 13.75 -0.63 3.31
C ALA A 105 13.29 -1.44 4.56
N ILE A 106 13.14 -0.79 5.71
CA ILE A 106 12.80 -1.45 6.99
C ILE A 106 11.38 -1.09 7.44
N ARG A 107 11.02 0.20 7.38
CA ARG A 107 9.79 0.74 7.98
C ARG A 107 8.85 1.27 6.91
N GLY A 108 7.59 0.83 6.96
CA GLY A 108 6.47 1.41 6.23
C GLY A 108 5.69 2.39 7.11
N ILE A 109 5.26 3.49 6.51
CA ILE A 109 4.51 4.58 7.16
C ILE A 109 3.20 4.77 6.41
N PHE A 110 2.11 4.87 7.14
CA PHE A 110 0.77 5.22 6.62
C PHE A 110 0.27 6.45 7.37
N ALA A 111 0.01 7.54 6.65
CA ALA A 111 -0.26 8.83 7.28
C ALA A 111 -1.53 9.50 6.74
N GLY A 112 -2.20 10.27 7.60
CA GLY A 112 -3.40 11.02 7.27
C GLY A 112 -4.57 10.12 6.88
N GLY A 113 -5.39 10.59 5.93
CA GLY A 113 -6.56 9.89 5.44
C GLY A 113 -7.86 10.39 6.05
N TYR A 114 -8.93 9.65 5.76
CA TYR A 114 -10.27 9.94 6.22
C TYR A 114 -10.81 8.77 7.03
N ILE A 115 -11.19 9.02 8.28
CA ILE A 115 -11.81 8.08 9.21
C ILE A 115 -13.30 8.44 9.34
N SER A 116 -14.19 7.54 8.93
CA SER A 116 -15.62 7.76 9.05
C SER A 116 -16.11 7.48 10.48
N PRO A 117 -16.96 8.31 11.08
CA PRO A 117 -17.50 9.60 10.61
C PRO A 117 -16.65 10.82 11.03
N THR A 118 -15.48 10.61 11.66
CA THR A 118 -14.69 11.68 12.31
C THR A 118 -14.04 12.66 11.33
N GLY A 119 -13.81 12.25 10.08
CA GLY A 119 -13.21 13.11 9.06
C GLY A 119 -11.73 12.86 8.82
N ARG A 120 -11.03 13.87 8.30
CA ARG A 120 -9.59 13.81 8.05
C ARG A 120 -8.81 13.70 9.35
N THR A 121 -7.69 12.96 9.30
CA THR A 121 -6.87 12.71 10.48
C THR A 121 -5.42 13.17 10.29
N THR A 122 -4.73 13.38 11.42
CA THR A 122 -3.28 13.61 11.49
C THR A 122 -2.50 12.33 11.77
N LEU A 123 -3.16 11.25 12.11
CA LEU A 123 -2.53 10.02 12.59
C LEU A 123 -1.50 9.46 11.61
N ILE A 124 -0.38 9.05 12.15
CA ILE A 124 0.67 8.32 11.43
C ILE A 124 0.81 6.95 12.09
N ASP A 125 0.64 5.91 11.28
CA ASP A 125 0.89 4.52 11.64
C ASP A 125 2.20 4.03 11.02
N GLN A 126 2.89 3.13 11.71
CA GLN A 126 4.10 2.47 11.22
C GLN A 126 3.99 0.96 11.30
N ILE A 127 4.69 0.31 10.38
CA ILE A 127 4.93 -1.13 10.37
C ILE A 127 6.42 -1.41 10.17
N GLU A 128 6.88 -2.58 10.60
CA GLU A 128 8.16 -3.15 10.20
C GLU A 128 7.93 -4.09 9.00
N ILE A 129 8.42 -3.74 7.81
CA ILE A 129 8.06 -4.44 6.56
C ILE A 129 8.48 -5.91 6.57
N ALA A 130 9.57 -6.25 7.24
CA ALA A 130 10.09 -7.61 7.29
C ALA A 130 9.25 -8.57 8.15
N THR A 131 8.50 -8.06 9.12
CA THR A 131 7.78 -8.87 10.11
C THR A 131 6.29 -8.57 10.07
N THR A 132 5.45 -9.59 9.89
CA THR A 132 3.99 -9.44 9.94
C THR A 132 3.53 -9.03 11.33
N GLY A 133 2.49 -8.20 11.39
CA GLY A 133 1.91 -7.72 12.64
C GLY A 133 1.14 -6.42 12.45
N ASN A 134 0.40 -6.04 13.47
CA ASN A 134 -0.40 -4.83 13.44
C ASN A 134 0.46 -3.57 13.47
N ALA A 135 -0.02 -2.54 12.79
CA ALA A 135 0.60 -1.22 12.82
C ALA A 135 0.56 -0.62 14.22
N THR A 136 1.60 0.13 14.55
CA THR A 136 1.71 0.89 15.80
C THR A 136 1.73 2.39 15.54
N ALA A 137 1.47 3.19 16.56
CA ALA A 137 1.53 4.65 16.46
C ALA A 137 2.96 5.10 16.13
N PHE A 138 3.10 5.99 15.15
CA PHE A 138 4.35 6.68 14.87
C PHE A 138 4.32 8.11 15.42
N GLY A 139 3.20 8.82 15.26
CA GLY A 139 3.02 10.22 15.64
C GLY A 139 1.86 10.84 14.88
N ASP A 140 1.92 12.15 14.67
CA ASP A 140 0.90 12.93 14.01
C ASP A 140 1.49 13.90 12.98
N LEU A 141 0.74 14.13 11.90
CA LEU A 141 0.99 15.22 10.97
C LEU A 141 0.62 16.57 11.63
N LEU A 142 1.25 17.65 11.21
CA LEU A 142 0.92 18.99 11.69
C LEU A 142 -0.50 19.43 11.32
N ILE A 143 -1.02 18.96 10.19
CA ILE A 143 -2.34 19.32 9.66
C ILE A 143 -3.02 18.05 9.16
N THR A 144 -4.34 17.95 9.36
CA THR A 144 -5.15 16.87 8.81
C THR A 144 -5.07 16.86 7.28
N THR A 145 -4.82 15.71 6.68
CA THR A 145 -4.70 15.59 5.23
C THR A 145 -5.27 14.27 4.71
N ASN A 146 -5.64 14.26 3.43
CA ASN A 146 -6.00 13.07 2.67
C ASN A 146 -5.51 13.24 1.23
N TYR A 147 -5.36 12.12 0.49
CA TYR A 147 -4.83 12.11 -0.87
C TYR A 147 -3.45 12.77 -1.02
N ALA A 148 -2.64 12.83 0.01
CA ALA A 148 -1.30 13.37 -0.08
C ALA A 148 -0.41 12.49 -0.97
N GLY A 149 0.46 13.12 -1.75
CA GLY A 149 1.54 12.45 -2.44
C GLY A 149 2.66 12.07 -1.46
N SER A 150 3.38 11.00 -1.77
CA SER A 150 4.55 10.58 -1.01
C SER A 150 5.58 9.93 -1.91
N THR A 151 6.81 9.97 -1.47
CA THR A 151 7.94 9.29 -2.10
C THR A 151 8.65 8.42 -1.08
N SER A 152 9.44 7.49 -1.56
CA SER A 152 10.14 6.52 -0.73
C SER A 152 11.49 6.21 -1.36
N ASP A 153 12.48 5.92 -0.56
CA ASP A 153 13.78 5.37 -0.95
C ASP A 153 13.87 3.85 -0.71
N SER A 154 12.72 3.20 -0.53
CA SER A 154 12.62 1.79 -0.10
C SER A 154 13.35 0.79 -1.01
N HIS A 155 13.68 1.15 -2.24
CA HIS A 155 14.54 0.38 -3.14
C HIS A 155 16.03 0.71 -2.97
N GLY A 156 16.38 1.32 -1.84
CA GLY A 156 17.73 1.62 -1.49
C GLY A 156 18.30 2.75 -2.35
N GLY A 157 18.06 4.00 -2.00
CA GLY A 157 18.89 5.09 -2.53
C GLY A 157 20.30 4.55 -2.73
N LEU A 158 21.04 5.06 -3.64
CA LEU A 158 22.35 4.60 -4.08
C LEU A 158 23.01 3.57 -3.15
N SER A 159 22.91 2.31 -3.50
CA SER A 159 23.80 1.30 -2.95
C SER A 159 25.16 1.58 -3.57
N GLU A 160 26.07 2.09 -2.81
CA GLU A 160 27.47 2.03 -3.15
C GLU A 160 27.96 0.59 -3.15
#